data_1bff93c40043688c5c9147698c0c5ca6
#
_entry.id   1bff93c40043688c5c9147698c0c5ca6
#
_cell.length_a   1.000
_cell.length_b   1.000
_cell.length_c   1.000
_cell.angle_alpha   90.00
_cell.angle_beta   90.00
_cell.angle_gamma   90.00
#
_symmetry.space_group_name_H-M   'P 1'
#
loop_
_entity.id
_entity.type
_entity.pdbx_description
1 polymer ?
#
loop_
_entity_poly.entity_id
_entity_poly.type
_entity_poly.pdbx_seq_one_letter_code
_entity_poly.pdbx_strand_id
1 'polypeptide(L)'
;MHSRWFNATVVVLWLATMGWLVTEKVLPPLLVGEPPNYQTIIDAQKKEPPAGWRLMFNDRPVGWALSSTAAQPSGLTEIRGRVHFDALPLEEMTPGWLRTFFRFTERPVDGLKMDARSVLFIDPLGRLVRFESAVKLDPLNEVIRVRGAVEGKQLQLVVRSGDFSFTNEAYLPSDSLLGDALSPQTQLPGLRAGQTWTVPAYSPLRPANNPLEVFRATVEGSEPVYWDGGMVDAWLVVYRSDPGGSVGGNQNARGKLWVRRDGAVLKQQILLFDSTMTFLRLSDDRAVELEEKAGPRWWNVDIEQRKDGIRKKPEVGSP
;
A
#
# COMPACT_ATOMS: atom_id res chain seq x y z
N MET A 1 15.99 -55.37 29.49
CA MET A 1 14.74 -55.01 30.21
C MET A 1 14.72 -53.50 30.37
N HIS A 2 14.01 -52.77 29.52
CA HIS A 2 13.84 -51.36 29.73
C HIS A 2 12.87 -51.12 30.87
N SER A 3 13.35 -50.41 31.90
CA SER A 3 12.54 -50.11 33.09
C SER A 3 11.19 -49.49 32.72
N ARG A 4 10.11 -49.99 33.24
CA ARG A 4 8.76 -49.41 33.07
C ARG A 4 8.73 -47.93 33.43
N TRP A 5 9.60 -47.52 34.35
CA TRP A 5 9.81 -46.13 34.74
C TRP A 5 10.42 -45.29 33.63
N PHE A 6 11.33 -45.79 32.84
CA PHE A 6 11.91 -45.06 31.68
C PHE A 6 10.83 -44.75 30.65
N ASN A 7 10.02 -45.75 30.30
CA ASN A 7 8.92 -45.53 29.34
C ASN A 7 7.91 -44.53 29.85
N ALA A 8 7.55 -44.57 31.13
CA ALA A 8 6.66 -43.64 31.76
C ALA A 8 7.20 -42.21 31.73
N THR A 9 8.47 -42.02 32.03
CA THR A 9 9.17 -40.71 31.97
C THR A 9 9.17 -40.14 30.55
N VAL A 10 9.44 -40.97 29.55
CA VAL A 10 9.42 -40.53 28.14
C VAL A 10 8.03 -40.09 27.71
N VAL A 11 6.99 -40.84 28.09
CA VAL A 11 5.61 -40.49 27.77
C VAL A 11 5.18 -39.17 28.46
N VAL A 12 5.53 -38.99 29.74
CA VAL A 12 5.22 -37.76 30.47
C VAL A 12 5.96 -36.57 29.86
N LEU A 13 7.23 -36.72 29.52
CA LEU A 13 8.01 -35.68 28.85
C LEU A 13 7.38 -35.31 27.50
N TRP A 14 6.99 -36.33 26.71
CA TRP A 14 6.33 -36.09 25.42
C TRP A 14 5.00 -35.36 25.56
N LEU A 15 4.13 -35.75 26.50
CA LEU A 15 2.87 -35.10 26.78
C LEU A 15 3.07 -33.66 27.26
N ALA A 16 4.04 -33.41 28.12
CA ALA A 16 4.38 -32.07 28.59
C ALA A 16 4.84 -31.16 27.44
N THR A 17 5.73 -31.68 26.58
CA THR A 17 6.26 -30.94 25.42
C THR A 17 5.17 -30.67 24.39
N MET A 18 4.31 -31.68 24.11
CA MET A 18 3.16 -31.50 23.19
C MET A 18 2.12 -30.57 23.79
N GLY A 19 1.81 -30.69 25.09
CA GLY A 19 0.90 -29.77 25.77
C GLY A 19 1.40 -28.34 25.70
N TRP A 20 2.68 -28.10 25.97
CA TRP A 20 3.27 -26.77 25.82
C TRP A 20 3.24 -26.27 24.38
N LEU A 21 3.56 -27.11 23.41
CA LEU A 21 3.52 -26.74 21.98
C LEU A 21 2.09 -26.40 21.52
N VAL A 22 1.10 -27.15 21.97
CA VAL A 22 -0.31 -26.90 21.67
C VAL A 22 -0.76 -25.57 22.29
N THR A 23 -0.43 -25.30 23.55
CA THR A 23 -0.84 -24.06 24.25
C THR A 23 -0.15 -22.82 23.69
N GLU A 24 1.12 -22.91 23.26
CA GLU A 24 1.89 -21.77 22.78
C GLU A 24 1.75 -21.51 21.27
N LYS A 25 1.55 -22.56 20.49
CA LYS A 25 1.60 -22.44 19.01
C LYS A 25 0.26 -22.73 18.33
N VAL A 26 -0.52 -23.66 18.82
CA VAL A 26 -1.77 -24.11 18.17
C VAL A 26 -2.98 -23.40 18.73
N LEU A 27 -3.08 -23.28 20.05
CA LEU A 27 -4.24 -22.70 20.73
C LEU A 27 -4.41 -21.18 20.44
N PRO A 28 -3.36 -20.33 20.48
CA PRO A 28 -3.53 -18.90 20.23
C PRO A 28 -4.13 -18.59 18.86
N PRO A 29 -3.66 -19.14 17.73
CA PRO A 29 -4.30 -18.92 16.42
C PRO A 29 -5.75 -19.38 16.37
N LEU A 30 -6.08 -20.52 17.00
CA LEU A 30 -7.44 -21.05 17.03
C LEU A 30 -8.40 -20.17 17.86
N LEU A 31 -7.93 -19.62 18.97
CA LEU A 31 -8.73 -18.75 19.84
C LEU A 31 -8.89 -17.34 19.26
N VAL A 32 -7.84 -16.82 18.61
CA VAL A 32 -7.83 -15.46 18.06
C VAL A 32 -8.52 -15.39 16.69
N GLY A 33 -8.70 -16.54 16.02
CA GLY A 33 -9.30 -16.65 14.69
C GLY A 33 -8.33 -16.38 13.55
N GLU A 34 -8.74 -16.68 12.35
CA GLU A 34 -7.92 -16.45 11.15
C GLU A 34 -7.71 -14.96 10.90
N PRO A 35 -6.50 -14.55 10.49
CA PRO A 35 -6.24 -13.18 10.09
C PRO A 35 -7.03 -12.82 8.83
N PRO A 36 -7.31 -11.51 8.60
CA PRO A 36 -7.98 -11.09 7.37
C PRO A 36 -7.16 -11.49 6.16
N ASN A 37 -7.77 -12.29 5.29
CA ASN A 37 -7.18 -12.64 4.01
C ASN A 37 -7.54 -11.59 2.95
N TYR A 38 -6.79 -11.60 1.85
CA TYR A 38 -6.94 -10.60 0.80
C TYR A 38 -8.33 -10.61 0.14
N GLN A 39 -8.94 -11.78 0.02
CA GLN A 39 -10.28 -11.93 -0.53
C GLN A 39 -11.35 -11.29 0.35
N THR A 40 -11.28 -11.51 1.67
CA THR A 40 -12.22 -10.86 2.62
C THR A 40 -12.06 -9.34 2.63
N ILE A 41 -10.84 -8.83 2.47
CA ILE A 41 -10.56 -7.39 2.34
C ILE A 41 -11.23 -6.83 1.07
N ILE A 42 -11.01 -7.47 -0.08
CA ILE A 42 -11.60 -7.04 -1.35
C ILE A 42 -13.14 -7.10 -1.31
N ASP A 43 -13.71 -8.16 -0.76
CA ASP A 43 -15.16 -8.31 -0.66
C ASP A 43 -15.80 -7.29 0.29
N ALA A 44 -15.10 -6.87 1.32
CA ALA A 44 -15.51 -5.76 2.15
C ALA A 44 -15.45 -4.43 1.37
N GLN A 45 -14.35 -4.18 0.65
CA GLN A 45 -14.16 -2.96 -0.14
C GLN A 45 -15.20 -2.78 -1.26
N LYS A 46 -15.67 -3.87 -1.91
CA LYS A 46 -16.69 -3.80 -2.95
C LYS A 46 -18.03 -3.25 -2.48
N LYS A 47 -18.31 -3.31 -1.19
CA LYS A 47 -19.57 -2.89 -0.57
C LYS A 47 -19.56 -1.43 -0.12
N GLU A 48 -18.38 -0.84 -0.11
CA GLU A 48 -18.17 0.51 0.40
C GLU A 48 -18.18 1.57 -0.72
N PRO A 49 -18.67 2.77 -0.43
CA PRO A 49 -18.49 3.91 -1.33
C PRO A 49 -17.01 4.27 -1.49
N PRO A 50 -16.66 5.13 -2.46
CA PRO A 50 -15.30 5.64 -2.59
C PRO A 50 -14.81 6.26 -1.29
N ALA A 51 -13.58 5.92 -0.89
CA ALA A 51 -12.96 6.45 0.31
C ALA A 51 -12.05 7.63 -0.03
N GLY A 52 -12.29 8.77 0.64
CA GLY A 52 -11.46 9.97 0.54
C GLY A 52 -10.49 10.05 1.71
N TRP A 53 -9.32 10.63 1.46
CA TRP A 53 -8.25 10.77 2.44
C TRP A 53 -7.60 12.14 2.36
N ARG A 54 -7.25 12.68 3.53
CA ARG A 54 -6.32 13.80 3.66
C ARG A 54 -4.92 13.24 3.89
N LEU A 55 -3.95 13.74 3.13
CA LEU A 55 -2.55 13.37 3.27
C LEU A 55 -1.83 14.40 4.14
N MET A 56 -1.08 13.88 5.11
CA MET A 56 -0.25 14.68 6.01
C MET A 56 1.18 14.15 5.97
N PHE A 57 2.14 15.04 5.90
CA PHE A 57 3.57 14.70 5.99
C PHE A 57 4.17 15.44 7.16
N ASN A 58 4.67 14.69 8.17
CA ASN A 58 5.12 15.26 9.45
C ASN A 58 4.09 16.27 10.01
N ASP A 59 2.80 15.83 10.07
CA ASP A 59 1.63 16.60 10.53
C ASP A 59 1.29 17.86 9.71
N ARG A 60 1.91 18.09 8.57
CA ARG A 60 1.55 19.15 7.61
C ARG A 60 0.68 18.59 6.50
N PRO A 61 -0.44 19.24 6.12
CA PRO A 61 -1.26 18.80 4.99
C PRO A 61 -0.48 18.96 3.68
N VAL A 62 -0.42 17.91 2.88
CA VAL A 62 0.34 17.90 1.62
C VAL A 62 -0.49 17.47 0.41
N GLY A 63 -1.74 17.05 0.63
CA GLY A 63 -2.59 16.62 -0.47
C GLY A 63 -3.77 15.77 -0.05
N TRP A 64 -4.28 15.00 -0.99
CA TRP A 64 -5.43 14.13 -0.79
C TRP A 64 -5.31 12.85 -1.62
N ALA A 65 -6.13 11.84 -1.28
CA ALA A 65 -6.27 10.62 -2.07
C ALA A 65 -7.74 10.19 -2.17
N LEU A 66 -8.05 9.47 -3.24
CA LEU A 66 -9.31 8.78 -3.46
C LEU A 66 -9.04 7.32 -3.80
N SER A 67 -9.85 6.41 -3.30
CA SER A 67 -9.82 5.01 -3.66
C SER A 67 -11.23 4.43 -3.75
N SER A 68 -11.45 3.54 -4.72
CA SER A 68 -12.72 2.82 -4.87
C SER A 68 -12.49 1.42 -5.39
N THR A 69 -13.42 0.52 -5.13
CA THR A 69 -13.38 -0.86 -5.59
C THR A 69 -14.68 -1.18 -6.30
N ALA A 70 -14.60 -1.73 -7.51
CA ALA A 70 -15.76 -2.07 -8.32
C ALA A 70 -15.67 -3.47 -8.90
N ALA A 71 -16.79 -4.21 -8.89
CA ALA A 71 -16.89 -5.48 -9.60
C ALA A 71 -17.07 -5.21 -11.09
N GLN A 72 -16.32 -5.95 -11.93
CA GLN A 72 -16.46 -5.91 -13.39
C GLN A 72 -17.35 -7.04 -13.90
N PRO A 73 -18.07 -6.87 -15.02
CA PRO A 73 -18.86 -7.94 -15.64
C PRO A 73 -18.04 -9.19 -15.99
N SER A 74 -16.74 -9.04 -16.18
CA SER A 74 -15.79 -10.13 -16.44
C SER A 74 -15.51 -11.02 -15.23
N GLY A 75 -16.05 -10.70 -14.05
CA GLY A 75 -15.74 -11.35 -12.78
C GLY A 75 -14.48 -10.81 -12.09
N LEU A 76 -13.73 -9.93 -12.75
CA LEU A 76 -12.59 -9.25 -12.12
C LEU A 76 -13.07 -8.18 -11.16
N THR A 77 -12.23 -7.87 -10.18
CA THR A 77 -12.38 -6.71 -9.31
C THR A 77 -11.41 -5.63 -9.75
N GLU A 78 -11.93 -4.43 -9.96
CA GLU A 78 -11.15 -3.25 -10.31
C GLU A 78 -10.98 -2.37 -9.06
N ILE A 79 -9.73 -2.16 -8.65
CA ILE A 79 -9.36 -1.24 -7.58
C ILE A 79 -8.79 0.01 -8.23
N ARG A 80 -9.34 1.15 -7.89
CA ARG A 80 -9.02 2.47 -8.45
C ARG A 80 -8.40 3.34 -7.39
N GLY A 81 -7.32 4.01 -7.72
CA GLY A 81 -6.62 4.92 -6.82
C GLY A 81 -6.24 6.22 -7.50
N ARG A 82 -6.30 7.31 -6.78
CA ARG A 82 -5.69 8.59 -7.14
C ARG A 82 -5.11 9.24 -5.92
N VAL A 83 -3.88 9.70 -6.04
CA VAL A 83 -3.17 10.44 -5.00
C VAL A 83 -2.66 11.73 -5.59
N HIS A 84 -3.00 12.85 -4.94
CA HIS A 84 -2.58 14.17 -5.35
C HIS A 84 -1.78 14.83 -4.23
N PHE A 85 -0.59 15.31 -4.58
CA PHE A 85 0.21 16.15 -3.72
C PHE A 85 0.23 17.58 -4.24
N ASP A 86 -0.20 18.51 -3.40
CA ASP A 86 -0.15 19.95 -3.68
C ASP A 86 1.29 20.48 -3.67
N ALA A 87 2.13 19.91 -2.79
CA ALA A 87 3.55 20.16 -2.69
C ALA A 87 4.23 18.89 -2.15
N LEU A 88 5.02 18.22 -2.99
CA LEU A 88 5.76 17.03 -2.59
C LEU A 88 7.03 17.45 -1.84
N PRO A 89 7.22 17.05 -0.57
CA PRO A 89 8.40 17.41 0.23
C PRO A 89 9.61 16.54 -0.15
N LEU A 90 10.09 16.68 -1.39
CA LEU A 90 11.15 15.84 -1.94
C LEU A 90 12.44 15.89 -1.13
N GLU A 91 12.79 17.05 -0.60
CA GLU A 91 14.02 17.19 0.21
C GLU A 91 13.97 16.35 1.48
N GLU A 92 12.80 16.26 2.12
CA GLU A 92 12.60 15.49 3.35
C GLU A 92 12.39 13.98 3.04
N MET A 93 11.81 13.65 1.87
CA MET A 93 11.57 12.28 1.43
C MET A 93 12.77 11.60 0.77
N THR A 94 13.80 12.36 0.43
CA THR A 94 14.95 11.84 -0.31
C THR A 94 16.08 11.46 0.65
N PRO A 95 16.58 10.20 0.61
CA PRO A 95 17.74 9.80 1.39
C PRO A 95 18.94 10.70 1.12
N GLY A 96 19.77 10.95 2.13
CA GLY A 96 20.88 11.90 2.04
C GLY A 96 21.85 11.67 0.86
N TRP A 97 22.06 10.39 0.48
CA TRP A 97 22.91 10.03 -0.67
C TRP A 97 22.26 10.37 -2.02
N LEU A 98 20.93 10.33 -2.13
CA LEU A 98 20.18 10.70 -3.34
C LEU A 98 20.06 12.22 -3.48
N ARG A 99 20.10 12.98 -2.37
CA ARG A 99 20.06 14.46 -2.39
C ARG A 99 21.18 15.05 -3.24
N THR A 100 22.33 14.38 -3.29
CA THR A 100 23.47 14.81 -4.10
C THR A 100 23.14 14.79 -5.61
N PHE A 101 22.34 13.82 -6.06
CA PHE A 101 21.93 13.73 -7.46
C PHE A 101 20.88 14.79 -7.83
N PHE A 102 19.97 15.15 -6.92
CA PHE A 102 18.96 16.19 -7.18
C PHE A 102 19.51 17.63 -7.11
N ARG A 103 20.65 17.83 -6.45
CA ARG A 103 21.33 19.15 -6.44
C ARG A 103 21.89 19.60 -7.80
N PHE A 104 22.01 18.69 -8.77
CA PHE A 104 22.45 19.03 -10.12
C PHE A 104 21.34 19.61 -11.00
N THR A 105 20.09 19.58 -10.57
CA THR A 105 19.02 20.33 -11.22
C THR A 105 19.07 21.77 -10.68
N GLU A 106 19.46 22.71 -11.53
CA GLU A 106 19.65 24.15 -11.22
C GLU A 106 18.36 24.88 -10.77
N ARG A 107 17.26 24.17 -10.57
CA ARG A 107 15.99 24.73 -10.09
C ARG A 107 15.66 24.13 -8.74
N PRO A 108 15.36 24.98 -7.73
CA PRO A 108 14.78 24.48 -6.49
C PRO A 108 13.48 23.73 -6.84
N VAL A 109 13.40 22.46 -6.44
CA VAL A 109 12.24 21.57 -6.69
C VAL A 109 11.14 21.84 -5.65
N ASP A 110 11.17 23.01 -5.00
CA ASP A 110 10.15 23.46 -4.09
C ASP A 110 8.82 23.64 -4.82
N GLY A 111 7.79 22.94 -4.33
CA GLY A 111 6.44 23.02 -4.88
C GLY A 111 6.15 22.07 -6.03
N LEU A 112 6.91 20.96 -6.17
CA LEU A 112 6.57 19.91 -7.13
C LEU A 112 5.20 19.33 -6.77
N LYS A 113 4.24 19.44 -7.69
CA LYS A 113 2.94 18.78 -7.58
C LYS A 113 3.02 17.41 -8.23
N MET A 114 2.38 16.44 -7.61
CA MET A 114 2.28 15.09 -8.15
C MET A 114 0.83 14.66 -8.21
N ASP A 115 0.39 14.13 -9.35
CA ASP A 115 -0.90 13.46 -9.54
C ASP A 115 -0.63 12.02 -9.99
N ALA A 116 -0.82 11.07 -9.08
CA ALA A 116 -0.65 9.65 -9.35
C ALA A 116 -2.02 8.98 -9.44
N ARG A 117 -2.23 8.18 -10.49
CA ARG A 117 -3.46 7.41 -10.71
C ARG A 117 -3.10 5.97 -10.95
N SER A 118 -3.91 5.07 -10.43
CA SER A 118 -3.70 3.63 -10.55
C SER A 118 -5.00 2.87 -10.71
N VAL A 119 -4.93 1.80 -11.48
CA VAL A 119 -6.02 0.83 -11.65
C VAL A 119 -5.41 -0.57 -11.55
N LEU A 120 -5.93 -1.38 -10.63
CA LEU A 120 -5.51 -2.76 -10.42
C LEU A 120 -6.68 -3.69 -10.74
N PHE A 121 -6.40 -4.82 -11.38
CA PHE A 121 -7.39 -5.85 -11.69
C PHE A 121 -7.03 -7.13 -10.94
N ILE A 122 -7.97 -7.58 -10.13
CA ILE A 122 -7.84 -8.73 -9.23
C ILE A 122 -8.81 -9.81 -9.67
N ASP A 123 -8.38 -11.08 -9.70
CA ASP A 123 -9.22 -12.21 -10.03
C ASP A 123 -10.14 -12.62 -8.85
N PRO A 124 -11.14 -13.51 -9.07
CA PRO A 124 -12.02 -13.98 -7.99
C PRO A 124 -11.30 -14.71 -6.85
N LEU A 125 -10.07 -15.16 -7.06
CA LEU A 125 -9.24 -15.79 -6.02
C LEU A 125 -8.39 -14.78 -5.23
N GLY A 126 -8.56 -13.47 -5.49
CA GLY A 126 -7.83 -12.41 -4.83
C GLY A 126 -6.42 -12.19 -5.38
N ARG A 127 -6.07 -12.72 -6.56
CA ARG A 127 -4.74 -12.58 -7.15
C ARG A 127 -4.70 -11.41 -8.12
N LEU A 128 -3.60 -10.67 -8.13
CA LEU A 128 -3.37 -9.63 -9.12
C LEU A 128 -3.25 -10.24 -10.51
N VAL A 129 -3.99 -9.68 -11.48
CA VAL A 129 -3.93 -10.04 -12.90
C VAL A 129 -3.09 -9.02 -13.67
N ARG A 130 -3.39 -7.75 -13.48
CA ARG A 130 -2.69 -6.64 -14.12
C ARG A 130 -2.90 -5.34 -13.36
N PHE A 131 -2.03 -4.39 -13.60
CA PHE A 131 -2.22 -3.03 -13.12
C PHE A 131 -1.68 -1.99 -14.11
N GLU A 132 -2.21 -0.80 -14.02
CA GLU A 132 -1.73 0.37 -14.74
C GLU A 132 -1.65 1.54 -13.76
N SER A 133 -0.55 2.29 -13.85
CA SER A 133 -0.35 3.51 -13.07
C SER A 133 0.23 4.60 -13.95
N ALA A 134 -0.17 5.84 -13.69
CA ALA A 134 0.38 7.01 -14.33
C ALA A 134 0.66 8.08 -13.27
N VAL A 135 1.87 8.63 -13.28
CA VAL A 135 2.30 9.67 -12.36
C VAL A 135 2.66 10.89 -13.18
N LYS A 136 1.96 11.99 -12.95
CA LYS A 136 2.26 13.29 -13.56
C LYS A 136 2.98 14.17 -12.54
N LEU A 137 4.07 14.79 -12.97
CA LEU A 137 4.87 15.72 -12.18
C LEU A 137 4.80 17.11 -12.79
N ASP A 138 4.21 18.07 -12.09
CA ASP A 138 4.17 19.48 -12.49
C ASP A 138 5.18 20.30 -11.63
N PRO A 139 6.00 21.17 -12.21
CA PRO A 139 5.93 21.75 -13.57
C PRO A 139 6.73 20.99 -14.64
N LEU A 140 7.26 19.80 -14.35
CA LEU A 140 8.14 19.08 -15.29
C LEU A 140 7.37 18.60 -16.55
N ASN A 141 6.04 18.63 -16.55
CA ASN A 141 5.17 18.09 -17.60
C ASN A 141 5.48 16.63 -18.00
N GLU A 142 6.13 15.91 -17.09
CA GLU A 142 6.53 14.54 -17.30
C GLU A 142 5.46 13.59 -16.81
N VAL A 143 5.14 12.58 -17.60
CA VAL A 143 4.22 11.51 -17.23
C VAL A 143 4.96 10.18 -17.25
N ILE A 144 5.09 9.59 -16.07
CA ILE A 144 5.66 8.25 -15.91
C ILE A 144 4.50 7.27 -15.93
N ARG A 145 4.53 6.30 -16.84
CA ARG A 145 3.53 5.23 -16.94
C ARG A 145 4.15 3.90 -16.54
N VAL A 146 3.45 3.17 -15.69
CA VAL A 146 3.85 1.84 -15.24
C VAL A 146 2.71 0.87 -15.57
N ARG A 147 3.02 -0.20 -16.28
CA ARG A 147 2.09 -1.29 -16.57
C ARG A 147 2.69 -2.59 -16.09
N GLY A 148 1.88 -3.40 -15.44
CA GLY A 148 2.27 -4.72 -15.00
C GLY A 148 1.20 -5.74 -15.37
N ALA A 149 1.64 -6.92 -15.80
CA ALA A 149 0.78 -8.09 -16.02
C ALA A 149 1.40 -9.30 -15.31
N VAL A 150 0.56 -10.12 -14.69
CA VAL A 150 1.00 -11.31 -13.96
C VAL A 150 0.60 -12.55 -14.73
N GLU A 151 1.60 -13.35 -15.10
CA GLU A 151 1.41 -14.67 -15.70
C GLU A 151 1.99 -15.75 -14.77
N GLY A 152 1.11 -16.53 -14.17
CA GLY A 152 1.51 -17.50 -13.15
C GLY A 152 2.08 -16.82 -11.89
N LYS A 153 3.40 -16.88 -11.74
CA LYS A 153 4.16 -16.24 -10.63
C LYS A 153 5.17 -15.20 -11.14
N GLN A 154 5.07 -14.81 -12.39
CA GLN A 154 5.94 -13.81 -13.01
C GLN A 154 5.16 -12.53 -13.24
N LEU A 155 5.70 -11.41 -12.75
CA LEU A 155 5.23 -10.06 -13.04
C LEU A 155 6.08 -9.50 -14.16
N GLN A 156 5.47 -9.19 -15.29
CA GLN A 156 6.07 -8.41 -16.36
C GLN A 156 5.76 -6.94 -16.12
N LEU A 157 6.79 -6.13 -15.95
CA LEU A 157 6.71 -4.71 -15.65
C LEU A 157 7.24 -3.89 -16.83
N VAL A 158 6.47 -2.92 -17.29
CA VAL A 158 6.88 -1.95 -18.31
C VAL A 158 6.75 -0.55 -17.74
N VAL A 159 7.85 0.19 -17.70
CA VAL A 159 7.90 1.60 -17.29
C VAL A 159 8.22 2.46 -18.49
N ARG A 160 7.44 3.52 -18.69
CA ARG A 160 7.65 4.49 -19.79
C ARG A 160 7.63 5.92 -19.25
N SER A 161 8.58 6.74 -19.70
CA SER A 161 8.65 8.17 -19.43
C SER A 161 9.25 8.87 -20.66
N GLY A 162 8.46 9.67 -21.36
CA GLY A 162 8.87 10.23 -22.66
C GLY A 162 9.32 9.15 -23.63
N ASP A 163 10.54 9.28 -24.14
CA ASP A 163 11.16 8.29 -25.05
C ASP A 163 11.81 7.11 -24.30
N PHE A 164 11.89 7.17 -22.98
CA PHE A 164 12.46 6.10 -22.17
C PHE A 164 11.45 4.97 -21.97
N SER A 165 11.89 3.73 -22.23
CA SER A 165 11.12 2.52 -21.95
C SER A 165 12.01 1.48 -21.28
N PHE A 166 11.57 0.96 -20.14
CA PHE A 166 12.25 -0.08 -19.38
C PHE A 166 11.29 -1.23 -19.14
N THR A 167 11.75 -2.45 -19.41
CA THR A 167 10.98 -3.68 -19.15
C THR A 167 11.76 -4.53 -18.16
N ASN A 168 11.07 -5.06 -17.17
CA ASN A 168 11.64 -5.96 -16.17
C ASN A 168 10.67 -7.13 -15.88
N GLU A 169 11.24 -8.26 -15.50
CA GLU A 169 10.47 -9.41 -15.02
C GLU A 169 10.86 -9.67 -13.56
N ALA A 170 9.86 -9.87 -12.71
CA ALA A 170 10.06 -10.13 -11.30
C ALA A 170 9.20 -11.32 -10.84
N TYR A 171 9.72 -12.12 -9.92
CA TYR A 171 8.95 -13.16 -9.26
C TYR A 171 7.97 -12.51 -8.27
N LEU A 172 6.68 -12.82 -8.41
CA LEU A 172 5.63 -12.34 -7.52
C LEU A 172 4.97 -13.55 -6.84
N PRO A 173 5.15 -13.75 -5.53
CA PRO A 173 4.38 -14.74 -4.79
C PRO A 173 2.89 -14.49 -4.88
N SER A 174 2.08 -15.56 -4.93
CA SER A 174 0.62 -15.48 -5.12
C SER A 174 -0.10 -14.63 -4.07
N ASP A 175 0.48 -14.55 -2.87
CA ASP A 175 -0.08 -13.86 -1.70
C ASP A 175 0.56 -12.48 -1.48
N SER A 176 1.35 -12.01 -2.44
CA SER A 176 1.99 -10.70 -2.33
C SER A 176 0.97 -9.59 -2.47
N LEU A 177 0.89 -8.75 -1.45
CA LEU A 177 0.24 -7.45 -1.58
C LEU A 177 1.10 -6.58 -2.50
N LEU A 178 0.63 -6.37 -3.72
CA LEU A 178 1.05 -5.19 -4.48
C LEU A 178 0.29 -4.01 -3.88
N GLY A 179 0.75 -3.57 -2.73
CA GLY A 179 0.35 -2.29 -2.21
C GLY A 179 1.00 -1.22 -3.10
N ASP A 180 0.20 -0.46 -3.79
CA ASP A 180 0.64 0.88 -4.18
C ASP A 180 1.00 1.57 -2.86
N ALA A 181 2.29 1.81 -2.63
CA ALA A 181 2.78 2.41 -1.38
C ALA A 181 2.12 3.78 -1.09
N LEU A 182 1.47 4.36 -2.10
CA LEU A 182 0.76 5.62 -2.04
C LEU A 182 -0.76 5.45 -1.89
N SER A 183 -1.33 4.25 -2.12
CA SER A 183 -2.77 4.02 -1.93
C SER A 183 -3.06 3.53 -0.51
N PRO A 184 -3.83 4.29 0.28
CA PRO A 184 -4.19 3.88 1.63
C PRO A 184 -5.14 2.67 1.59
N GLN A 185 -4.95 1.76 2.55
CA GLN A 185 -5.86 0.64 2.75
C GLN A 185 -7.20 1.13 3.30
N THR A 186 -8.30 0.76 2.66
CA THR A 186 -9.64 1.26 3.02
C THR A 186 -10.36 0.38 4.03
N GLN A 187 -10.14 -0.94 3.97
CA GLN A 187 -10.84 -1.94 4.77
C GLN A 187 -9.87 -3.01 5.31
N LEU A 188 -10.07 -3.41 6.55
CA LEU A 188 -9.39 -4.53 7.19
C LEU A 188 -10.37 -5.21 8.19
N PRO A 189 -11.29 -6.04 7.69
CA PRO A 189 -12.36 -6.62 8.50
C PRO A 189 -11.88 -7.77 9.38
N GLY A 190 -12.69 -8.13 10.41
CA GLY A 190 -12.51 -9.34 11.21
C GLY A 190 -11.38 -9.28 12.23
N LEU A 191 -10.90 -8.08 12.58
CA LEU A 191 -9.83 -7.91 13.55
C LEU A 191 -10.23 -8.29 14.99
N ARG A 192 -9.27 -8.88 15.69
CA ARG A 192 -9.36 -9.20 17.13
C ARG A 192 -8.03 -8.88 17.80
N ALA A 193 -8.08 -8.54 19.07
CA ALA A 193 -6.87 -8.27 19.84
C ALA A 193 -5.91 -9.46 19.83
N GLY A 194 -4.62 -9.21 19.67
CA GLY A 194 -3.57 -10.24 19.66
C GLY A 194 -3.42 -11.02 18.36
N GLN A 195 -4.26 -10.79 17.34
CA GLN A 195 -4.02 -11.39 16.00
C GLN A 195 -2.67 -10.96 15.46
N THR A 196 -1.98 -11.93 14.84
CA THR A 196 -0.69 -11.67 14.17
C THR A 196 -0.63 -12.43 12.85
N TRP A 197 -0.14 -11.76 11.80
CA TRP A 197 0.06 -12.38 10.48
C TRP A 197 1.25 -11.75 9.76
N THR A 198 1.70 -12.43 8.72
CA THR A 198 2.77 -11.94 7.86
C THR A 198 2.22 -11.41 6.55
N VAL A 199 2.79 -10.30 6.07
CA VAL A 199 2.40 -9.64 4.83
C VAL A 199 3.66 -9.50 3.96
N PRO A 200 3.80 -10.25 2.87
CA PRO A 200 4.85 -10.02 1.90
C PRO A 200 4.50 -8.77 1.08
N ALA A 201 5.37 -7.78 1.08
CA ALA A 201 5.23 -6.56 0.30
C ALA A 201 6.35 -6.46 -0.74
N TYR A 202 5.96 -6.22 -1.99
CA TYR A 202 6.91 -5.93 -3.05
C TYR A 202 7.27 -4.44 -3.01
N SER A 203 8.57 -4.14 -2.97
CA SER A 203 9.07 -2.77 -3.05
C SER A 203 9.96 -2.59 -4.28
N PRO A 204 9.54 -1.78 -5.27
CA PRO A 204 10.35 -1.50 -6.45
C PRO A 204 11.61 -0.68 -6.13
N LEU A 205 11.69 -0.08 -4.94
CA LEU A 205 12.84 0.70 -4.47
C LEU A 205 13.95 -0.17 -3.85
N ARG A 206 13.69 -1.48 -3.69
CA ARG A 206 14.69 -2.43 -3.20
C ARG A 206 15.54 -2.98 -4.35
N PRO A 207 16.76 -3.48 -4.05
CA PRO A 207 17.58 -4.16 -5.04
C PRO A 207 16.83 -5.33 -5.71
N ALA A 208 17.00 -5.49 -7.02
CA ALA A 208 16.28 -6.48 -7.82
C ALA A 208 16.48 -7.94 -7.35
N ASN A 209 17.56 -8.23 -6.62
CA ASN A 209 17.84 -9.53 -6.03
C ASN A 209 17.07 -9.81 -4.73
N ASN A 210 16.45 -8.78 -4.11
CA ASN A 210 15.62 -8.95 -2.90
C ASN A 210 14.47 -7.92 -2.89
N PRO A 211 13.52 -7.98 -3.83
CA PRO A 211 12.45 -6.99 -3.99
C PRO A 211 11.32 -7.15 -2.97
N LEU A 212 11.29 -8.28 -2.23
CA LEU A 212 10.25 -8.58 -1.25
C LEU A 212 10.70 -8.20 0.16
N GLU A 213 9.82 -7.54 0.88
CA GLU A 213 9.93 -7.34 2.32
C GLU A 213 8.76 -8.05 3.01
N VAL A 214 9.06 -8.79 4.07
CA VAL A 214 8.04 -9.45 4.87
C VAL A 214 7.81 -8.62 6.12
N PHE A 215 6.56 -8.16 6.28
CA PHE A 215 6.12 -7.48 7.48
C PHE A 215 5.36 -8.44 8.39
N ARG A 216 5.53 -8.27 9.68
CA ARG A 216 4.66 -8.85 10.69
C ARG A 216 3.65 -7.80 11.12
N ALA A 217 2.38 -8.06 10.89
CA ALA A 217 1.27 -7.25 11.38
C ALA A 217 0.77 -7.83 12.71
N THR A 218 0.48 -6.97 13.68
CA THR A 218 -0.05 -7.36 15.00
C THR A 218 -1.14 -6.39 15.42
N VAL A 219 -2.28 -6.90 15.89
CA VAL A 219 -3.33 -6.10 16.54
C VAL A 219 -2.96 -5.93 18.01
N GLU A 220 -2.40 -4.76 18.35
CA GLU A 220 -1.86 -4.51 19.71
C GLU A 220 -2.93 -4.13 20.73
N GLY A 221 -4.08 -3.64 20.29
CA GLY A 221 -5.15 -3.23 21.16
C GLY A 221 -6.13 -2.28 20.47
N SER A 222 -6.81 -1.45 21.25
CA SER A 222 -7.69 -0.42 20.73
C SER A 222 -7.28 0.94 21.28
N GLU A 223 -7.31 1.94 20.39
CA GLU A 223 -7.01 3.34 20.73
C GLU A 223 -8.13 4.24 20.21
N PRO A 224 -8.46 5.32 20.93
CA PRO A 224 -9.40 6.33 20.46
C PRO A 224 -8.76 7.17 19.33
N VAL A 225 -9.49 7.33 18.23
CA VAL A 225 -9.12 8.17 17.08
C VAL A 225 -10.20 9.20 16.85
N TYR A 226 -9.81 10.46 16.65
CA TYR A 226 -10.77 11.50 16.25
C TYR A 226 -11.14 11.32 14.76
N TRP A 227 -12.43 11.10 14.50
CA TRP A 227 -12.96 10.97 13.15
C TRP A 227 -14.40 11.50 13.12
N ASP A 228 -14.74 12.22 12.06
CA ASP A 228 -16.10 12.73 11.76
C ASP A 228 -16.78 13.42 12.95
N GLY A 229 -16.05 14.34 13.60
CA GLY A 229 -16.59 15.14 14.71
C GLY A 229 -16.59 14.46 16.08
N GLY A 230 -16.13 13.21 16.22
CA GLY A 230 -16.11 12.44 17.47
C GLY A 230 -14.88 11.58 17.68
N MET A 231 -14.75 11.06 18.91
CA MET A 231 -13.75 10.04 19.24
C MET A 231 -14.34 8.67 18.94
N VAL A 232 -13.64 7.87 18.16
CA VAL A 232 -14.04 6.52 17.75
C VAL A 232 -12.99 5.52 18.22
N ASP A 233 -13.43 4.45 18.89
CA ASP A 233 -12.57 3.35 19.28
C ASP A 233 -12.14 2.55 18.03
N ALA A 234 -10.82 2.46 17.81
CA ALA A 234 -10.25 1.77 16.67
C ALA A 234 -9.19 0.74 17.11
N TRP A 235 -9.14 -0.39 16.42
CA TRP A 235 -8.06 -1.35 16.56
C TRP A 235 -6.75 -0.73 16.05
N LEU A 236 -5.68 -0.81 16.84
CA LEU A 236 -4.33 -0.47 16.41
C LEU A 236 -3.65 -1.71 15.83
N VAL A 237 -3.38 -1.67 14.53
CA VAL A 237 -2.58 -2.68 13.81
C VAL A 237 -1.21 -2.09 13.54
N VAL A 238 -0.16 -2.77 13.99
CA VAL A 238 1.23 -2.32 13.84
C VAL A 238 1.98 -3.28 12.92
N TYR A 239 2.62 -2.73 11.91
CA TYR A 239 3.47 -3.44 10.97
C TYR A 239 4.94 -3.24 11.34
N ARG A 240 5.67 -4.34 11.50
CA ARG A 240 7.13 -4.35 11.75
C ARG A 240 7.82 -5.24 10.73
N SER A 241 9.08 -4.95 10.42
CA SER A 241 9.87 -5.88 9.60
C SER A 241 9.98 -7.21 10.32
N ASP A 242 9.79 -8.32 9.60
CA ASP A 242 9.90 -9.66 10.20
C ASP A 242 11.35 -9.96 10.55
N PRO A 243 11.66 -10.39 11.78
CA PRO A 243 13.03 -10.70 12.21
C PRO A 243 13.71 -11.82 11.41
N GLY A 244 12.92 -12.73 10.79
CA GLY A 244 13.42 -13.79 9.93
C GLY A 244 13.83 -13.34 8.52
N GLY A 245 13.45 -12.15 8.09
CA GLY A 245 13.67 -11.63 6.74
C GLY A 245 14.77 -10.58 6.59
N SER A 246 15.32 -10.07 7.70
CA SER A 246 16.35 -9.02 7.63
C SER A 246 17.47 -9.24 8.68
N VAL A 247 18.71 -9.23 8.20
CA VAL A 247 19.88 -9.16 9.07
C VAL A 247 19.92 -7.78 9.73
N GLY A 248 19.62 -7.72 11.03
CA GLY A 248 19.60 -6.48 11.80
C GLY A 248 18.19 -5.94 12.12
N GLY A 249 17.27 -6.81 12.55
CA GLY A 249 15.86 -6.52 12.83
C GLY A 249 15.60 -5.25 13.63
N ASN A 250 15.39 -4.14 12.91
CA ASN A 250 14.86 -2.94 13.51
C ASN A 250 13.40 -3.22 13.93
N GLN A 251 13.15 -3.31 15.25
CA GLN A 251 11.83 -3.56 15.82
C GLN A 251 10.89 -2.34 15.70
N ASN A 252 11.35 -1.25 15.08
CA ASN A 252 10.55 -0.05 14.91
C ASN A 252 9.36 -0.33 13.97
N ALA A 253 8.23 0.26 14.30
CA ALA A 253 7.04 0.18 13.47
C ALA A 253 7.31 0.82 12.10
N ARG A 254 7.07 0.08 11.02
CA ARG A 254 7.12 0.56 9.63
C ARG A 254 5.81 1.20 9.20
N GLY A 255 4.71 0.77 9.82
CA GLY A 255 3.39 1.32 9.56
C GLY A 255 2.44 1.02 10.70
N LYS A 256 1.37 1.83 10.79
CA LYS A 256 0.28 1.68 11.74
C LYS A 256 -1.04 1.92 11.04
N LEU A 257 -2.06 1.13 11.37
CA LEU A 257 -3.44 1.36 10.96
C LEU A 257 -4.33 1.48 12.21
N TRP A 258 -5.25 2.41 12.18
CA TRP A 258 -6.36 2.49 13.13
C TRP A 258 -7.63 2.09 12.41
N VAL A 259 -8.20 0.97 12.82
CA VAL A 259 -9.29 0.30 12.13
C VAL A 259 -10.51 0.26 13.01
N ARG A 260 -11.60 0.84 12.53
CA ARG A 260 -12.90 0.81 13.22
C ARG A 260 -13.40 -0.63 13.36
N ARG A 261 -14.32 -0.88 14.28
CA ARG A 261 -14.82 -2.24 14.58
C ARG A 261 -15.47 -2.96 13.39
N ASP A 262 -16.00 -2.22 12.44
CA ASP A 262 -16.57 -2.75 11.18
C ASP A 262 -15.53 -3.03 10.10
N GLY A 263 -14.27 -2.74 10.36
CA GLY A 263 -13.16 -2.94 9.42
C GLY A 263 -12.73 -1.70 8.65
N ALA A 264 -13.45 -0.57 8.75
CA ALA A 264 -13.05 0.65 8.07
C ALA A 264 -11.75 1.23 8.66
N VAL A 265 -10.76 1.45 7.80
CA VAL A 265 -9.49 2.10 8.21
C VAL A 265 -9.74 3.60 8.31
N LEU A 266 -9.55 4.17 9.50
CA LEU A 266 -9.75 5.60 9.78
C LEU A 266 -8.47 6.42 9.62
N LYS A 267 -7.34 5.81 9.96
CA LYS A 267 -6.03 6.44 9.89
C LYS A 267 -4.98 5.40 9.52
N GLN A 268 -4.07 5.79 8.64
CA GLN A 268 -2.89 5.00 8.28
C GLN A 268 -1.65 5.87 8.41
N GLN A 269 -0.60 5.33 9.04
CA GLN A 269 0.72 5.95 9.09
C GLN A 269 1.75 5.03 8.48
N ILE A 270 2.64 5.58 7.67
CA ILE A 270 3.76 4.88 7.06
C ILE A 270 5.02 5.65 7.39
N LEU A 271 6.03 4.96 7.91
CA LEU A 271 7.34 5.53 8.13
C LEU A 271 8.13 5.46 6.81
N LEU A 272 8.41 6.62 6.24
CA LEU A 272 9.23 6.79 5.04
C LEU A 272 10.56 7.43 5.45
N PHE A 273 11.62 6.62 5.50
CA PHE A 273 12.92 7.02 6.05
C PHE A 273 12.77 7.50 7.51
N ASP A 274 13.04 8.77 7.80
CA ASP A 274 12.89 9.38 9.14
C ASP A 274 11.64 10.26 9.24
N SER A 275 10.73 10.18 8.26
CA SER A 275 9.52 11.00 8.16
C SER A 275 8.26 10.14 8.18
N THR A 276 7.16 10.73 8.63
CA THR A 276 5.88 10.04 8.73
C THR A 276 4.88 10.58 7.70
N MET A 277 4.41 9.70 6.82
CA MET A 277 3.25 9.96 5.98
C MET A 277 2.00 9.45 6.68
N THR A 278 1.02 10.31 6.89
CA THR A 278 -0.26 9.97 7.52
C THR A 278 -1.42 10.19 6.55
N PHE A 279 -2.26 9.19 6.40
CA PHE A 279 -3.53 9.26 5.69
C PHE A 279 -4.65 9.30 6.72
N LEU A 280 -5.47 10.35 6.67
CA LEU A 280 -6.64 10.51 7.52
C LEU A 280 -7.90 10.36 6.68
N ARG A 281 -8.72 9.36 6.99
CA ARG A 281 -9.97 9.13 6.27
C ARG A 281 -10.92 10.31 6.45
N LEU A 282 -11.49 10.79 5.37
CA LEU A 282 -12.55 11.79 5.38
C LEU A 282 -13.88 11.13 5.76
N SER A 283 -14.85 11.92 6.23
CA SER A 283 -16.24 11.47 6.32
C SER A 283 -16.79 11.16 4.92
N ASP A 284 -17.83 10.35 4.85
CA ASP A 284 -18.40 9.91 3.57
C ASP A 284 -18.89 11.11 2.73
N ASP A 285 -19.52 12.12 3.36
CA ASP A 285 -19.95 13.35 2.68
C ASP A 285 -18.76 14.10 2.05
N ARG A 286 -17.66 14.24 2.79
CA ARG A 286 -16.46 14.89 2.27
C ARG A 286 -15.75 14.07 1.20
N ALA A 287 -15.86 12.76 1.26
CA ALA A 287 -15.32 11.88 0.21
C ALA A 287 -16.10 12.06 -1.11
N VAL A 288 -17.43 12.18 -1.04
CA VAL A 288 -18.28 12.48 -2.20
C VAL A 288 -17.94 13.85 -2.79
N GLU A 289 -17.83 14.90 -1.95
CA GLU A 289 -17.42 16.22 -2.43
C GLU A 289 -16.04 16.20 -3.12
N LEU A 290 -15.11 15.41 -2.58
CA LEU A 290 -13.77 15.27 -3.16
C LEU A 290 -13.84 14.53 -4.49
N GLU A 291 -14.66 13.48 -4.60
CA GLU A 291 -14.88 12.75 -5.84
C GLU A 291 -15.48 13.64 -6.94
N GLU A 292 -16.48 14.43 -6.59
CA GLU A 292 -17.09 15.41 -7.53
C GLU A 292 -16.05 16.43 -8.02
N LYS A 293 -15.22 16.97 -7.13
CA LYS A 293 -14.13 17.90 -7.48
C LYS A 293 -13.06 17.25 -8.35
N ALA A 294 -12.76 15.97 -8.12
CA ALA A 294 -11.81 15.21 -8.91
C ALA A 294 -12.31 14.90 -10.33
N GLY A 295 -13.63 14.98 -10.53
CA GLY A 295 -14.33 14.86 -11.81
C GLY A 295 -14.62 13.42 -12.22
N PRO A 296 -15.44 13.23 -13.27
CA PRO A 296 -15.77 11.91 -13.78
C PRO A 296 -14.53 11.19 -14.28
N ARG A 297 -14.42 9.90 -13.99
CA ARG A 297 -13.25 9.07 -14.32
C ARG A 297 -11.95 9.58 -13.70
N TRP A 298 -12.03 10.08 -12.45
CA TRP A 298 -10.88 10.60 -11.70
C TRP A 298 -9.69 9.63 -11.63
N TRP A 299 -9.93 8.34 -11.84
CA TRP A 299 -8.92 7.27 -11.83
C TRP A 299 -8.30 7.00 -13.20
N ASN A 300 -8.75 7.67 -14.28
CA ASN A 300 -8.27 7.37 -15.64
C ASN A 300 -6.76 7.62 -15.73
N VAL A 301 -6.03 6.56 -16.07
CA VAL A 301 -4.57 6.59 -16.23
C VAL A 301 -4.12 7.22 -17.56
N ASP A 302 -5.03 7.48 -18.50
CA ASP A 302 -4.75 8.19 -19.75
C ASP A 302 -4.59 9.70 -19.51
N ILE A 303 -3.54 10.04 -18.78
CA ILE A 303 -3.17 11.44 -18.58
C ILE A 303 -2.51 11.91 -19.88
N GLU A 304 -3.14 12.85 -20.60
CA GLU A 304 -2.54 13.43 -21.78
C GLU A 304 -1.26 14.21 -21.40
N GLN A 305 -0.16 13.91 -22.08
CA GLN A 305 0.96 14.85 -22.13
C GLN A 305 0.47 16.09 -22.87
N ARG A 306 0.42 17.23 -22.22
CA ARG A 306 0.18 18.50 -22.88
C ARG A 306 1.30 18.67 -23.91
N LYS A 307 1.00 18.42 -25.18
CA LYS A 307 1.87 18.83 -26.28
C LYS A 307 1.88 20.35 -26.24
N ASP A 308 2.83 20.92 -25.54
CA ASP A 308 3.08 22.36 -25.62
C ASP A 308 3.32 22.65 -27.09
N GLY A 309 2.42 23.50 -27.63
CA GLY A 309 2.36 23.80 -29.04
C GLY A 309 3.70 24.26 -29.58
N ILE A 310 4.30 23.44 -30.39
CA ILE A 310 5.14 23.92 -31.48
C ILE A 310 4.17 24.71 -32.38
N ARG A 311 4.02 26.01 -32.11
CA ARG A 311 3.50 26.95 -33.10
C ARG A 311 4.31 26.75 -34.37
N LYS A 312 3.75 26.06 -35.36
CA LYS A 312 4.24 26.11 -36.71
C LYS A 312 4.39 27.60 -37.03
N LYS A 313 5.65 28.05 -37.18
CA LYS A 313 5.99 29.34 -37.72
C LYS A 313 5.26 29.45 -39.06
N PRO A 314 4.50 30.52 -39.35
CA PRO A 314 3.90 30.66 -40.65
C PRO A 314 5.02 30.68 -41.68
N GLU A 315 4.93 29.81 -42.70
CA GLU A 315 5.78 29.89 -43.89
C GLU A 315 5.59 31.27 -44.49
N VAL A 316 6.66 32.08 -44.39
CA VAL A 316 6.77 33.32 -45.14
C VAL A 316 6.90 32.90 -46.59
N GLY A 317 5.86 33.07 -47.35
CA GLY A 317 5.90 32.94 -48.81
C GLY A 317 6.98 33.86 -49.38
N SER A 318 7.88 33.26 -50.12
CA SER A 318 8.83 33.99 -50.97
C SER A 318 8.14 34.40 -52.28
N PRO A 319 8.49 35.57 -52.80
CA PRO A 319 7.89 36.18 -53.99
C PRO A 319 8.17 35.44 -55.29
#